data_a33ddba09856a2c6152ed8635087ac9e
#
_entry.id   a33ddba09856a2c6152ed8635087ac9e
#
_cell.length_a   1.000
_cell.length_b   1.000
_cell.length_c   1.000
_cell.angle_alpha   90.00
_cell.angle_beta   90.00
_cell.angle_gamma   90.00
#
_symmetry.space_group_name_H-M   'P 1'
#
loop_
_entity.id
_entity.type
_entity.pdbx_description
1 polymer ?
#
loop_
_entity_poly.entity_id
_entity_poly.type
_entity_poly.pdbx_seq_one_letter_code
_entity_poly.pdbx_strand_id
1 'polypeptide(L)'
;MTELDKARQTINEVDKQMAELFKTRMDAVKAVAEYKRTHGLQVTDNAREAEVIRKNSKMVEDETLKSYYVDFLQHNMDISKNYQHRILEGMRVAFSGVEGAFANIAANKVFPDAIAVPHPDFKSAYDSVVNGDCDAVILPIENSFNGDVGQVMDLAFFGSLYINGVYDISVVQNLLAVKGTTMDEVKTVISHPQALGQCASYIRKHGFETVEAVNTAVAAKQVAESGRHDIAAIGSDEAAVKFGLKKLEAHINESNNNTTRFAVFSRSAKTPSAADSNFIMLFTVTNEAGSLGKAISIIGENGFNLRALKSRPTKELIWSYYFYAEGEGNIHSEAGKKMISELKEKCSNIRVLGSYEKEIAL
;
A
#
# COMPACT_ATOMS: atom_id res chain seq x y z
N MET A 1 -34.59 -25.75 -1.08
CA MET A 1 -34.03 -24.43 -0.69
C MET A 1 -34.31 -24.26 0.80
N THR A 2 -33.26 -24.14 1.62
CA THR A 2 -33.40 -23.98 3.07
C THR A 2 -33.88 -22.56 3.42
N GLU A 3 -34.31 -22.32 4.67
CA GLU A 3 -34.63 -20.95 5.12
C GLU A 3 -33.44 -20.02 5.03
N LEU A 4 -32.23 -20.55 5.29
CA LEU A 4 -30.98 -19.80 5.12
C LEU A 4 -30.74 -19.38 3.66
N ASP A 5 -31.06 -20.29 2.70
CA ASP A 5 -30.88 -19.95 1.27
C ASP A 5 -31.84 -18.84 0.84
N LYS A 6 -33.10 -18.88 1.33
CA LYS A 6 -34.11 -17.83 1.07
C LYS A 6 -33.68 -16.49 1.65
N ALA A 7 -33.17 -16.48 2.90
CA ALA A 7 -32.70 -15.27 3.53
C ALA A 7 -31.52 -14.66 2.76
N ARG A 8 -30.55 -15.49 2.35
CA ARG A 8 -29.41 -15.04 1.51
C ARG A 8 -29.85 -14.50 0.16
N GLN A 9 -30.85 -15.15 -0.47
CA GLN A 9 -31.40 -14.65 -1.74
C GLN A 9 -32.01 -13.25 -1.57
N THR A 10 -32.81 -13.06 -0.51
CA THR A 10 -33.41 -11.75 -0.20
C THR A 10 -32.32 -10.69 0.02
N ILE A 11 -31.27 -11.00 0.77
CA ILE A 11 -30.12 -10.08 0.97
C ILE A 11 -29.49 -9.72 -0.37
N ASN A 12 -29.21 -10.70 -1.23
CA ASN A 12 -28.60 -10.44 -2.54
C ASN A 12 -29.47 -9.55 -3.45
N GLU A 13 -30.78 -9.70 -3.39
CA GLU A 13 -31.73 -8.86 -4.14
C GLU A 13 -31.75 -7.42 -3.62
N VAL A 14 -31.71 -7.25 -2.29
CA VAL A 14 -31.59 -5.93 -1.65
C VAL A 14 -30.26 -5.27 -1.97
N ASP A 15 -29.14 -6.00 -1.88
CA ASP A 15 -27.81 -5.49 -2.20
C ASP A 15 -27.72 -4.99 -3.65
N LYS A 16 -28.39 -5.68 -4.58
CA LYS A 16 -28.48 -5.22 -5.97
C LYS A 16 -29.21 -3.87 -6.10
N GLN A 17 -30.33 -3.71 -5.37
CA GLN A 17 -31.07 -2.44 -5.37
C GLN A 17 -30.23 -1.34 -4.68
N MET A 18 -29.54 -1.66 -3.59
CA MET A 18 -28.66 -0.73 -2.91
C MET A 18 -27.54 -0.24 -3.83
N ALA A 19 -26.95 -1.09 -4.67
CA ALA A 19 -25.91 -0.69 -5.62
C ALA A 19 -26.41 0.37 -6.62
N GLU A 20 -27.62 0.21 -7.17
CA GLU A 20 -28.21 1.21 -8.07
C GLU A 20 -28.56 2.51 -7.36
N LEU A 21 -29.10 2.43 -6.14
CA LEU A 21 -29.38 3.63 -5.32
C LEU A 21 -28.07 4.33 -4.92
N PHE A 22 -27.02 3.60 -4.59
CA PHE A 22 -25.71 4.15 -4.29
C PHE A 22 -25.15 4.90 -5.48
N LYS A 23 -25.22 4.34 -6.69
CA LYS A 23 -24.78 5.02 -7.92
C LYS A 23 -25.53 6.34 -8.13
N THR A 24 -26.86 6.31 -8.05
CA THR A 24 -27.71 7.50 -8.18
C THR A 24 -27.35 8.56 -7.13
N ARG A 25 -27.08 8.14 -5.90
CA ARG A 25 -26.65 9.01 -4.82
C ARG A 25 -25.28 9.63 -5.10
N MET A 26 -24.32 8.86 -5.63
CA MET A 26 -22.98 9.36 -5.96
C MET A 26 -23.01 10.35 -7.15
N ASP A 27 -23.92 10.19 -8.11
CA ASP A 27 -24.14 11.18 -9.17
C ASP A 27 -24.62 12.52 -8.59
N ALA A 28 -25.53 12.47 -7.61
CA ALA A 28 -25.95 13.68 -6.90
C ALA A 28 -24.81 14.30 -6.07
N VAL A 29 -23.99 13.48 -5.41
CA VAL A 29 -22.80 13.93 -4.66
C VAL A 29 -21.79 14.64 -5.58
N LYS A 30 -21.61 14.15 -6.82
CA LYS A 30 -20.77 14.81 -7.82
C LYS A 30 -21.30 16.21 -8.17
N ALA A 31 -22.60 16.36 -8.36
CA ALA A 31 -23.20 17.67 -8.61
C ALA A 31 -23.04 18.61 -7.41
N VAL A 32 -23.14 18.11 -6.17
CA VAL A 32 -22.88 18.90 -4.94
C VAL A 32 -21.42 19.33 -4.87
N ALA A 33 -20.46 18.46 -5.21
CA ALA A 33 -19.04 18.80 -5.23
C ALA A 33 -18.76 19.95 -6.20
N GLU A 34 -19.29 19.88 -7.41
CA GLU A 34 -19.13 20.92 -8.43
C GLU A 34 -19.75 22.25 -8.00
N TYR A 35 -20.95 22.22 -7.39
CA TYR A 35 -21.58 23.41 -6.82
C TYR A 35 -20.71 24.05 -5.73
N LYS A 36 -20.18 23.23 -4.80
CA LYS A 36 -19.30 23.71 -3.73
C LYS A 36 -18.01 24.32 -4.29
N ARG A 37 -17.42 23.71 -5.30
CA ARG A 37 -16.23 24.24 -5.99
C ARG A 37 -16.47 25.63 -6.58
N THR A 38 -17.57 25.81 -7.29
CA THR A 38 -17.89 27.08 -7.97
C THR A 38 -18.27 28.20 -6.99
N HIS A 39 -18.71 27.85 -5.78
CA HIS A 39 -19.13 28.81 -4.75
C HIS A 39 -18.14 28.97 -3.59
N GLY A 40 -16.97 28.30 -3.67
CA GLY A 40 -15.95 28.36 -2.61
C GLY A 40 -16.39 27.75 -1.27
N LEU A 41 -17.31 26.77 -1.28
CA LEU A 41 -17.83 26.13 -0.08
C LEU A 41 -16.98 24.92 0.33
N GLN A 42 -16.87 24.69 1.63
CA GLN A 42 -16.18 23.51 2.16
C GLN A 42 -16.97 22.22 1.93
N VAL A 43 -16.25 21.09 1.79
CA VAL A 43 -16.86 19.77 1.63
C VAL A 43 -17.68 19.38 2.87
N THR A 44 -17.14 19.61 4.07
CA THR A 44 -17.81 19.28 5.33
C THR A 44 -18.88 20.33 5.67
N ASP A 45 -20.09 19.86 5.98
CA ASP A 45 -21.21 20.69 6.45
C ASP A 45 -21.89 19.97 7.63
N ASN A 46 -21.38 20.20 8.82
CA ASN A 46 -21.84 19.56 10.05
C ASN A 46 -23.33 19.81 10.33
N ALA A 47 -23.84 20.98 9.98
CA ALA A 47 -25.25 21.31 10.19
C ALA A 47 -26.15 20.46 9.29
N ARG A 48 -25.76 20.30 8.03
CA ARG A 48 -26.48 19.45 7.08
C ARG A 48 -26.38 17.96 7.45
N GLU A 49 -25.21 17.50 7.91
CA GLU A 49 -25.03 16.11 8.37
C GLU A 49 -25.95 15.79 9.55
N ALA A 50 -26.00 16.66 10.56
CA ALA A 50 -26.91 16.52 11.69
C ALA A 50 -28.38 16.52 11.29
N GLU A 51 -28.78 17.39 10.34
CA GLU A 51 -30.14 17.42 9.79
C GLU A 51 -30.49 16.11 9.09
N VAL A 52 -29.59 15.57 8.27
CA VAL A 52 -29.78 14.31 7.54
C VAL A 52 -30.01 13.14 8.52
N ILE A 53 -29.19 13.02 9.56
CA ILE A 53 -29.35 12.00 10.59
C ILE A 53 -30.69 12.18 11.28
N ARG A 54 -30.99 13.38 11.78
CA ARG A 54 -32.24 13.67 12.52
C ARG A 54 -33.51 13.39 11.70
N LYS A 55 -33.48 13.65 10.39
CA LYS A 55 -34.62 13.43 9.49
C LYS A 55 -34.77 11.96 9.11
N ASN A 56 -33.67 11.33 8.71
CA ASN A 56 -33.71 10.00 8.11
C ASN A 56 -33.78 8.88 9.16
N SER A 57 -33.21 9.06 10.37
CA SER A 57 -33.33 8.09 11.45
C SER A 57 -34.79 7.79 11.85
N LYS A 58 -35.71 8.72 11.59
CA LYS A 58 -37.14 8.55 11.84
C LYS A 58 -37.84 7.59 10.86
N MET A 59 -37.17 7.21 9.76
CA MET A 59 -37.70 6.28 8.77
C MET A 59 -37.63 4.82 9.25
N VAL A 60 -36.86 4.56 10.32
CA VAL A 60 -36.75 3.26 10.96
C VAL A 60 -37.41 3.36 12.33
N GLU A 61 -38.56 2.63 12.50
CA GLU A 61 -39.36 2.68 13.73
C GLU A 61 -38.76 1.83 14.85
N ASP A 62 -38.18 0.68 14.51
CA ASP A 62 -37.51 -0.20 15.48
C ASP A 62 -36.30 0.49 16.09
N GLU A 63 -36.31 0.72 17.39
CA GLU A 63 -35.26 1.48 18.09
C GLU A 63 -33.88 0.74 18.05
N THR A 64 -33.89 -0.58 18.01
CA THR A 64 -32.66 -1.39 17.88
C THR A 64 -32.05 -1.20 16.50
N LEU A 65 -32.85 -1.36 15.45
CA LEU A 65 -32.40 -1.17 14.06
C LEU A 65 -32.04 0.28 13.76
N LYS A 66 -32.72 1.24 14.41
CA LYS A 66 -32.45 2.69 14.24
C LYS A 66 -31.02 3.05 14.56
N SER A 67 -30.42 2.49 15.61
CA SER A 67 -29.02 2.75 15.96
C SER A 67 -28.06 2.32 14.84
N TYR A 68 -28.23 1.12 14.33
CA TYR A 68 -27.44 0.61 13.17
C TYR A 68 -27.67 1.42 11.90
N TYR A 69 -28.90 1.92 11.70
CA TYR A 69 -29.21 2.76 10.55
C TYR A 69 -28.56 4.15 10.65
N VAL A 70 -28.43 4.71 11.85
CA VAL A 70 -27.67 5.94 12.08
C VAL A 70 -26.20 5.75 11.73
N ASP A 71 -25.57 4.65 12.14
CA ASP A 71 -24.20 4.29 11.78
C ASP A 71 -24.04 4.15 10.26
N PHE A 72 -24.99 3.49 9.60
CA PHE A 72 -25.03 3.37 8.14
C PHE A 72 -25.10 4.76 7.46
N LEU A 73 -25.95 5.65 7.95
CA LEU A 73 -26.08 7.03 7.42
C LEU A 73 -24.77 7.81 7.58
N GLN A 74 -24.10 7.69 8.74
CA GLN A 74 -22.83 8.35 8.99
C GLN A 74 -21.77 7.87 8.01
N HIS A 75 -21.57 6.55 7.87
CA HIS A 75 -20.64 5.99 6.91
C HIS A 75 -20.94 6.39 5.46
N ASN A 76 -22.21 6.47 5.09
CA ASN A 76 -22.62 6.94 3.76
C ASN A 76 -22.23 8.41 3.50
N MET A 77 -22.32 9.26 4.54
CA MET A 77 -21.87 10.65 4.44
C MET A 77 -20.34 10.74 4.34
N ASP A 78 -19.62 9.93 5.11
CA ASP A 78 -18.14 9.89 5.06
C ASP A 78 -17.64 9.43 3.68
N ILE A 79 -18.24 8.38 3.10
CA ILE A 79 -17.99 7.95 1.72
C ILE A 79 -18.24 9.10 0.74
N SER A 80 -19.30 9.88 0.94
CA SER A 80 -19.63 10.99 0.06
C SER A 80 -18.65 12.15 0.16
N LYS A 81 -18.17 12.47 1.37
CA LYS A 81 -17.11 13.46 1.58
C LYS A 81 -15.81 13.03 0.91
N ASN A 82 -15.41 11.77 1.11
CA ASN A 82 -14.20 11.21 0.49
C ASN A 82 -14.30 11.24 -1.04
N TYR A 83 -15.48 10.93 -1.61
CA TYR A 83 -15.70 11.04 -3.05
C TYR A 83 -15.66 12.47 -3.56
N GLN A 84 -16.21 13.46 -2.81
CA GLN A 84 -16.08 14.88 -3.14
C GLN A 84 -14.61 15.31 -3.13
N HIS A 85 -13.83 14.97 -2.11
CA HIS A 85 -12.39 15.26 -2.08
C HIS A 85 -11.66 14.65 -3.28
N ARG A 86 -11.98 13.41 -3.62
CA ARG A 86 -11.42 12.74 -4.82
C ARG A 86 -11.70 13.51 -6.12
N ILE A 87 -12.93 14.04 -6.28
CA ILE A 87 -13.32 14.81 -7.47
C ILE A 87 -12.63 16.18 -7.49
N LEU A 88 -12.54 16.86 -6.33
CA LEU A 88 -12.08 18.24 -6.24
C LEU A 88 -10.56 18.36 -6.20
N GLU A 89 -9.89 17.45 -5.52
CA GLU A 89 -8.47 17.54 -5.20
C GLU A 89 -7.64 16.49 -5.98
N GLY A 90 -8.26 15.43 -6.49
CA GLY A 90 -7.60 14.33 -7.16
C GLY A 90 -7.35 13.12 -6.27
N MET A 91 -6.60 12.16 -6.79
CA MET A 91 -6.23 10.93 -6.10
C MET A 91 -5.28 11.21 -4.95
N ARG A 92 -5.53 10.60 -3.79
CA ARG A 92 -4.66 10.65 -2.62
C ARG A 92 -3.99 9.29 -2.44
N VAL A 93 -2.66 9.27 -2.45
CA VAL A 93 -1.85 8.05 -2.31
C VAL A 93 -1.01 8.15 -1.05
N ALA A 94 -1.30 7.30 -0.08
CA ALA A 94 -0.53 7.20 1.16
C ALA A 94 0.82 6.52 0.92
N PHE A 95 1.82 6.96 1.65
CA PHE A 95 3.12 6.28 1.75
C PHE A 95 3.70 6.44 3.16
N SER A 96 4.59 5.53 3.55
CA SER A 96 5.28 5.63 4.84
C SER A 96 6.58 6.41 4.71
N GLY A 97 6.83 7.32 5.64
CA GLY A 97 8.03 8.16 5.72
C GLY A 97 7.77 9.61 5.34
N VAL A 98 8.79 10.30 4.89
CA VAL A 98 8.77 11.72 4.53
C VAL A 98 8.97 11.92 3.04
N GLU A 99 8.66 13.11 2.54
CA GLU A 99 8.94 13.47 1.16
C GLU A 99 10.43 13.32 0.82
N GLY A 100 10.73 12.75 -0.36
CA GLY A 100 12.09 12.41 -0.79
C GLY A 100 12.56 11.01 -0.35
N ALA A 101 11.82 10.29 0.51
CA ALA A 101 12.09 8.88 0.79
C ALA A 101 11.68 7.99 -0.40
N PHE A 102 12.25 6.78 -0.49
CA PHE A 102 11.97 5.86 -1.61
C PHE A 102 10.48 5.49 -1.77
N ALA A 103 9.71 5.44 -0.68
CA ALA A 103 8.27 5.24 -0.76
C ALA A 103 7.53 6.44 -1.38
N ASN A 104 8.00 7.69 -1.13
CA ASN A 104 7.49 8.87 -1.80
C ASN A 104 7.84 8.87 -3.29
N ILE A 105 9.07 8.49 -3.62
CA ILE A 105 9.52 8.36 -5.02
C ILE A 105 8.64 7.34 -5.76
N ALA A 106 8.39 6.19 -5.15
CA ALA A 106 7.51 5.17 -5.67
C ALA A 106 6.09 5.71 -5.90
N ALA A 107 5.52 6.42 -4.90
CA ALA A 107 4.19 7.02 -5.02
C ALA A 107 4.10 7.98 -6.21
N ASN A 108 5.07 8.88 -6.36
CA ASN A 108 5.08 9.87 -7.44
C ASN A 108 5.33 9.25 -8.82
N LYS A 109 6.15 8.20 -8.92
CA LYS A 109 6.40 7.52 -10.19
C LYS A 109 5.18 6.68 -10.65
N VAL A 110 4.53 5.98 -9.72
CA VAL A 110 3.34 5.16 -10.02
C VAL A 110 2.10 6.02 -10.26
N PHE A 111 1.97 7.14 -9.54
CA PHE A 111 0.82 8.04 -9.58
C PHE A 111 1.27 9.50 -9.73
N PRO A 112 1.76 9.91 -10.89
CA PRO A 112 2.35 11.24 -11.08
C PRO A 112 1.37 12.40 -10.84
N ASP A 113 0.06 12.17 -11.06
CA ASP A 113 -1.00 13.17 -10.90
C ASP A 113 -1.71 13.09 -9.54
N ALA A 114 -1.24 12.22 -8.63
CA ALA A 114 -1.85 12.06 -7.31
C ALA A 114 -1.19 12.94 -6.25
N ILE A 115 -1.95 13.22 -5.21
CA ILE A 115 -1.43 13.84 -3.99
C ILE A 115 -0.78 12.75 -3.15
N ALA A 116 0.54 12.76 -3.02
CA ALA A 116 1.26 11.87 -2.14
C ALA A 116 1.13 12.32 -0.68
N VAL A 117 0.58 11.46 0.18
CA VAL A 117 0.27 11.75 1.59
C VAL A 117 1.22 10.98 2.51
N PRO A 118 2.13 11.67 3.23
CA PRO A 118 3.09 11.03 4.13
C PRO A 118 2.42 10.52 5.41
N HIS A 119 2.87 9.35 5.87
CA HIS A 119 2.48 8.77 7.15
C HIS A 119 3.71 8.32 7.94
N PRO A 120 3.68 8.32 9.28
CA PRO A 120 4.85 8.02 10.10
C PRO A 120 5.31 6.56 9.99
N ASP A 121 4.40 5.62 9.71
CA ASP A 121 4.68 4.19 9.65
C ASP A 121 3.78 3.47 8.62
N PHE A 122 4.06 2.17 8.38
CA PHE A 122 3.30 1.36 7.42
C PHE A 122 1.84 1.16 7.83
N LYS A 123 1.60 1.02 9.15
CA LYS A 123 0.25 0.76 9.66
C LYS A 123 -0.65 1.97 9.46
N SER A 124 -0.20 3.17 9.85
CA SER A 124 -0.98 4.41 9.69
C SER A 124 -1.22 4.73 8.21
N ALA A 125 -0.24 4.46 7.32
CA ALA A 125 -0.43 4.59 5.89
C ALA A 125 -1.49 3.60 5.35
N TYR A 126 -1.45 2.35 5.78
CA TYR A 126 -2.43 1.32 5.41
C TYR A 126 -3.83 1.67 5.92
N ASP A 127 -3.94 2.06 7.20
CA ASP A 127 -5.21 2.39 7.85
C ASP A 127 -5.88 3.61 7.20
N SER A 128 -5.11 4.59 6.69
CA SER A 128 -5.67 5.74 5.98
C SER A 128 -6.49 5.34 4.75
N VAL A 129 -6.11 4.25 4.08
CA VAL A 129 -6.87 3.69 2.96
C VAL A 129 -8.07 2.89 3.45
N VAL A 130 -7.91 2.12 4.53
CA VAL A 130 -9.04 1.38 5.15
C VAL A 130 -10.13 2.34 5.57
N ASN A 131 -9.76 3.47 6.20
CA ASN A 131 -10.68 4.51 6.67
C ASN A 131 -11.24 5.39 5.54
N GLY A 132 -10.63 5.36 4.35
CA GLY A 132 -11.06 6.16 3.20
C GLY A 132 -10.43 7.55 3.11
N ASP A 133 -9.47 7.89 3.96
CA ASP A 133 -8.74 9.16 3.92
C ASP A 133 -7.82 9.26 2.70
N CYS A 134 -7.33 8.08 2.23
CA CYS A 134 -6.59 7.93 0.98
C CYS A 134 -7.26 6.88 0.08
N ASP A 135 -7.00 6.97 -1.23
CA ASP A 135 -7.55 6.06 -2.23
C ASP A 135 -6.73 4.78 -2.37
N ALA A 136 -5.42 4.91 -2.24
CA ALA A 136 -4.45 3.83 -2.31
C ALA A 136 -3.28 4.10 -1.36
N VAL A 137 -2.54 3.04 -1.04
CA VAL A 137 -1.26 3.14 -0.34
C VAL A 137 -0.20 2.34 -1.09
N ILE A 138 1.00 2.90 -1.17
CA ILE A 138 2.16 2.21 -1.72
C ILE A 138 3.12 1.84 -0.59
N LEU A 139 3.38 0.54 -0.44
CA LEU A 139 4.21 -0.01 0.64
C LEU A 139 5.26 -0.96 0.08
N PRO A 140 6.49 -0.97 0.65
CA PRO A 140 7.52 -1.92 0.26
C PRO A 140 7.16 -3.33 0.75
N ILE A 141 7.23 -4.32 -0.12
CA ILE A 141 7.00 -5.74 0.22
C ILE A 141 8.29 -6.52 0.32
N GLU A 142 9.31 -6.12 -0.42
CA GLU A 142 10.60 -6.80 -0.47
C GLU A 142 11.71 -5.83 -0.94
N ASN A 143 12.91 -6.03 -0.44
CA ASN A 143 14.11 -5.40 -0.96
C ASN A 143 15.12 -6.48 -1.33
N SER A 144 15.75 -6.36 -2.49
CA SER A 144 16.69 -7.38 -3.02
C SER A 144 17.92 -7.61 -2.13
N PHE A 145 18.22 -6.71 -1.21
CA PHE A 145 19.36 -6.80 -0.29
C PHE A 145 18.95 -7.24 1.12
N ASN A 146 17.83 -6.73 1.63
CA ASN A 146 17.38 -6.98 3.02
C ASN A 146 16.25 -8.01 3.13
N GLY A 147 15.74 -8.49 1.98
CA GLY A 147 14.64 -9.44 1.96
C GLY A 147 13.28 -8.81 2.28
N ASP A 148 12.44 -9.56 2.96
CA ASP A 148 11.02 -9.29 3.14
C ASP A 148 10.72 -8.16 4.13
N VAL A 149 9.73 -7.34 3.81
CA VAL A 149 9.16 -6.37 4.75
C VAL A 149 8.01 -7.02 5.52
N GLY A 150 8.36 -7.79 6.55
CA GLY A 150 7.40 -8.62 7.29
C GLY A 150 6.21 -7.87 7.88
N GLN A 151 6.38 -6.61 8.30
CA GLN A 151 5.27 -5.79 8.79
C GLN A 151 4.19 -5.56 7.73
N VAL A 152 4.60 -5.33 6.47
CA VAL A 152 3.65 -5.14 5.36
C VAL A 152 2.95 -6.43 4.99
N MET A 153 3.65 -7.58 5.07
CA MET A 153 3.01 -8.89 4.90
C MET A 153 1.95 -9.16 5.99
N ASP A 154 2.23 -8.79 7.23
CA ASP A 154 1.26 -8.90 8.32
C ASP A 154 0.04 -7.99 8.08
N LEU A 155 0.23 -6.74 7.63
CA LEU A 155 -0.87 -5.86 7.24
C LEU A 155 -1.71 -6.45 6.11
N ALA A 156 -1.07 -7.09 5.13
CA ALA A 156 -1.78 -7.76 4.04
C ALA A 156 -2.59 -8.97 4.53
N PHE A 157 -2.09 -9.73 5.51
CA PHE A 157 -2.78 -10.91 6.04
C PHE A 157 -3.96 -10.54 6.93
N PHE A 158 -3.74 -9.66 7.92
CA PHE A 158 -4.77 -9.29 8.89
C PHE A 158 -5.74 -8.20 8.40
N GLY A 159 -5.35 -7.47 7.37
CA GLY A 159 -6.13 -6.35 6.84
C GLY A 159 -7.07 -6.73 5.71
N SER A 160 -7.79 -5.73 5.20
CA SER A 160 -8.87 -5.90 4.21
C SER A 160 -8.49 -5.46 2.80
N LEU A 161 -7.35 -4.78 2.60
CA LEU A 161 -6.97 -4.22 1.30
C LEU A 161 -6.52 -5.29 0.31
N TYR A 162 -6.60 -4.95 -0.98
CA TYR A 162 -6.17 -5.75 -2.12
C TYR A 162 -4.94 -5.15 -2.77
N ILE A 163 -4.10 -5.98 -3.38
CA ILE A 163 -2.92 -5.56 -4.16
C ILE A 163 -3.31 -5.42 -5.63
N ASN A 164 -3.16 -4.21 -6.16
CA ASN A 164 -3.56 -3.87 -7.54
C ASN A 164 -2.38 -3.66 -8.51
N GLY A 165 -1.17 -3.78 -8.02
CA GLY A 165 0.04 -3.70 -8.83
C GLY A 165 1.30 -3.86 -7.97
N VAL A 166 2.39 -4.28 -8.60
CA VAL A 166 3.72 -4.40 -8.00
C VAL A 166 4.72 -3.68 -8.90
N TYR A 167 5.59 -2.88 -8.28
CA TYR A 167 6.52 -1.98 -8.97
C TYR A 167 7.91 -2.12 -8.39
N ASP A 168 8.90 -2.24 -9.25
CA ASP A 168 10.31 -2.33 -8.88
C ASP A 168 10.94 -0.94 -8.96
N ILE A 169 11.46 -0.45 -7.83
CA ILE A 169 12.14 0.83 -7.72
C ILE A 169 13.61 0.58 -7.44
N SER A 170 14.46 1.02 -8.35
CA SER A 170 15.91 0.97 -8.15
C SER A 170 16.32 1.91 -7.02
N VAL A 171 17.11 1.38 -6.08
CA VAL A 171 17.64 2.15 -4.95
C VAL A 171 19.06 2.59 -5.28
N VAL A 172 19.20 3.82 -5.77
CA VAL A 172 20.49 4.44 -6.06
C VAL A 172 20.87 5.36 -4.90
N GLN A 173 22.05 5.15 -4.34
CA GLN A 173 22.61 5.98 -3.29
C GLN A 173 23.68 6.92 -3.88
N ASN A 174 23.58 8.19 -3.55
CA ASN A 174 24.52 9.23 -3.96
C ASN A 174 25.07 9.95 -2.74
N LEU A 175 26.26 10.54 -2.87
CA LEU A 175 26.81 11.43 -1.87
C LEU A 175 26.31 12.86 -2.12
N LEU A 176 25.58 13.41 -1.16
CA LEU A 176 24.87 14.67 -1.24
C LEU A 176 25.42 15.67 -0.24
N ALA A 177 25.76 16.89 -0.67
CA ALA A 177 26.28 17.93 0.21
C ALA A 177 25.70 19.31 -0.13
N VAL A 178 25.92 20.28 0.74
CA VAL A 178 25.57 21.68 0.50
C VAL A 178 26.31 22.20 -0.75
N LYS A 179 25.68 23.07 -1.52
CA LYS A 179 26.31 23.68 -2.71
C LYS A 179 27.59 24.39 -2.35
N GLY A 180 28.64 24.16 -3.12
CA GLY A 180 29.99 24.71 -2.88
C GLY A 180 30.92 23.75 -2.14
N THR A 181 30.42 22.71 -1.51
CA THR A 181 31.24 21.68 -0.85
C THR A 181 32.07 20.90 -1.87
N THR A 182 33.32 20.62 -1.51
CA THR A 182 34.26 19.76 -2.24
C THR A 182 34.39 18.40 -1.52
N MET A 183 34.88 17.39 -2.22
CA MET A 183 35.06 16.06 -1.65
C MET A 183 36.01 16.04 -0.45
N ASP A 184 37.08 16.83 -0.53
CA ASP A 184 38.15 16.88 0.51
C ASP A 184 37.67 17.54 1.82
N GLU A 185 36.59 18.31 1.79
CA GLU A 185 36.03 18.94 2.98
C GLU A 185 35.17 17.95 3.79
N VAL A 186 34.61 16.94 3.13
CA VAL A 186 33.68 15.99 3.78
C VAL A 186 34.44 15.06 4.74
N LYS A 187 34.02 15.04 5.99
CA LYS A 187 34.55 14.17 7.05
C LYS A 187 33.54 13.15 7.54
N THR A 188 32.25 13.53 7.56
CA THR A 188 31.20 12.72 8.14
C THR A 188 30.07 12.53 7.13
N VAL A 189 29.55 11.31 7.04
CA VAL A 189 28.37 10.98 6.23
C VAL A 189 27.20 10.59 7.12
N ILE A 190 26.02 11.12 6.81
CA ILE A 190 24.79 10.90 7.56
C ILE A 190 23.82 10.12 6.69
N SER A 191 23.26 9.00 7.17
CA SER A 191 22.17 8.30 6.50
C SER A 191 21.48 7.26 7.39
N HIS A 192 20.47 6.59 6.85
CA HIS A 192 19.88 5.42 7.48
C HIS A 192 20.89 4.28 7.57
N PRO A 193 20.96 3.49 8.65
CA PRO A 193 21.91 2.40 8.83
C PRO A 193 22.02 1.47 7.62
N GLN A 194 20.88 1.16 6.98
CA GLN A 194 20.83 0.34 5.79
C GLN A 194 21.59 0.97 4.60
N ALA A 195 21.42 2.26 4.35
CA ALA A 195 22.13 2.98 3.27
C ALA A 195 23.63 3.11 3.57
N LEU A 196 23.98 3.33 4.84
CA LEU A 196 25.39 3.31 5.28
C LEU A 196 26.03 1.94 5.02
N GLY A 197 25.32 0.84 5.37
CA GLY A 197 25.78 -0.52 5.08
C GLY A 197 25.95 -0.81 3.59
N GLN A 198 25.03 -0.34 2.75
CA GLN A 198 25.07 -0.48 1.29
C GLN A 198 26.23 0.30 0.63
N CYS A 199 26.79 1.28 1.32
CA CYS A 199 27.89 2.12 0.86
C CYS A 199 29.18 1.91 1.70
N ALA A 200 29.28 0.83 2.47
CA ALA A 200 30.35 0.64 3.46
C ALA A 200 31.75 0.64 2.85
N SER A 201 31.94 0.05 1.68
CA SER A 201 33.25 0.04 0.99
C SER A 201 33.64 1.46 0.53
N TYR A 202 32.66 2.23 0.02
CA TYR A 202 32.87 3.62 -0.36
C TYR A 202 33.24 4.49 0.84
N ILE A 203 32.49 4.36 1.95
CA ILE A 203 32.75 5.08 3.21
C ILE A 203 34.16 4.80 3.73
N ARG A 204 34.57 3.53 3.78
CA ARG A 204 35.91 3.12 4.22
C ARG A 204 37.00 3.65 3.31
N LYS A 205 36.80 3.59 1.99
CA LYS A 205 37.79 4.09 1.01
C LYS A 205 38.12 5.57 1.21
N HIS A 206 37.11 6.38 1.58
CA HIS A 206 37.28 7.83 1.80
C HIS A 206 37.58 8.19 3.26
N GLY A 207 37.53 7.23 4.19
CA GLY A 207 37.78 7.45 5.62
C GLY A 207 36.72 8.28 6.32
N PHE A 208 35.45 8.26 5.83
CA PHE A 208 34.39 9.03 6.42
C PHE A 208 33.91 8.42 7.74
N GLU A 209 33.61 9.29 8.71
CA GLU A 209 32.83 8.94 9.90
C GLU A 209 31.35 8.79 9.52
N THR A 210 30.60 7.99 10.28
CA THR A 210 29.18 7.75 10.01
C THR A 210 28.30 8.22 11.15
N VAL A 211 27.17 8.84 10.81
CA VAL A 211 26.09 9.21 11.74
C VAL A 211 24.76 8.63 11.24
N GLU A 212 24.05 7.97 12.12
CA GLU A 212 22.76 7.36 11.77
C GLU A 212 21.61 8.38 11.79
N ALA A 213 20.73 8.27 10.81
CA ALA A 213 19.48 9.01 10.73
C ALA A 213 18.28 8.05 10.54
N VAL A 214 17.09 8.51 10.88
CA VAL A 214 15.85 7.71 10.80
C VAL A 214 15.57 7.22 9.36
N ASN A 215 15.91 8.03 8.35
CA ASN A 215 15.86 7.65 6.93
C ASN A 215 16.77 8.54 6.09
N THR A 216 17.00 8.16 4.82
CA THR A 216 17.90 8.86 3.89
C THR A 216 17.44 10.29 3.56
N ALA A 217 16.12 10.54 3.50
CA ALA A 217 15.59 11.87 3.21
C ALA A 217 15.72 12.81 4.41
N VAL A 218 15.56 12.29 5.66
CA VAL A 218 15.84 13.06 6.88
C VAL A 218 17.33 13.41 6.95
N ALA A 219 18.23 12.49 6.60
CA ALA A 219 19.67 12.76 6.53
C ALA A 219 19.98 13.88 5.54
N ALA A 220 19.41 13.83 4.33
CA ALA A 220 19.57 14.88 3.34
C ALA A 220 19.05 16.24 3.83
N LYS A 221 17.88 16.26 4.48
CA LYS A 221 17.32 17.46 5.11
C LYS A 221 18.26 18.05 6.17
N GLN A 222 18.77 17.20 7.07
CA GLN A 222 19.71 17.63 8.14
C GLN A 222 20.96 18.28 7.56
N VAL A 223 21.55 17.68 6.51
CA VAL A 223 22.73 18.25 5.83
C VAL A 223 22.38 19.60 5.21
N ALA A 224 21.25 19.72 4.52
CA ALA A 224 20.80 20.96 3.91
C ALA A 224 20.60 22.08 4.94
N GLU A 225 19.92 21.80 6.05
CA GLU A 225 19.61 22.76 7.10
C GLU A 225 20.83 23.16 7.92
N SER A 226 21.86 22.31 8.00
CA SER A 226 23.08 22.59 8.75
C SER A 226 23.94 23.67 8.13
N GLY A 227 23.92 23.82 6.80
CA GLY A 227 24.81 24.69 6.01
C GLY A 227 26.28 24.31 6.09
N ARG A 228 26.66 23.18 6.69
CA ARG A 228 28.04 22.75 6.89
C ARG A 228 28.62 22.08 5.66
N HIS A 229 29.91 22.30 5.39
CA HIS A 229 30.64 21.71 4.28
C HIS A 229 31.41 20.42 4.67
N ASP A 230 31.57 20.16 5.96
CA ASP A 230 32.30 18.98 6.45
C ASP A 230 31.41 17.74 6.65
N ILE A 231 30.09 17.85 6.34
CA ILE A 231 29.15 16.75 6.38
C ILE A 231 28.46 16.54 5.04
N ALA A 232 28.14 15.29 4.72
CA ALA A 232 27.34 14.90 3.56
C ALA A 232 26.27 13.88 3.93
N ALA A 233 25.23 13.78 3.12
CA ALA A 233 24.22 12.72 3.26
C ALA A 233 24.40 11.64 2.19
N ILE A 234 24.03 10.42 2.51
CA ILE A 234 23.81 9.37 1.50
C ILE A 234 22.33 9.28 1.22
N GLY A 235 21.91 9.48 -0.05
CA GLY A 235 20.51 9.54 -0.41
C GLY A 235 20.24 9.49 -1.91
N SER A 236 18.98 9.66 -2.28
CA SER A 236 18.49 9.62 -3.67
C SER A 236 18.69 10.95 -4.40
N ASP A 237 18.59 10.93 -5.73
CA ASP A 237 18.60 12.14 -6.56
C ASP A 237 17.41 13.06 -6.22
N GLU A 238 16.24 12.48 -5.94
CA GLU A 238 15.04 13.22 -5.58
C GLU A 238 15.23 13.99 -4.26
N ALA A 239 15.91 13.37 -3.29
CA ALA A 239 16.27 14.06 -2.04
C ALA A 239 17.25 15.22 -2.30
N ALA A 240 18.22 15.04 -3.20
CA ALA A 240 19.13 16.12 -3.59
C ALA A 240 18.38 17.32 -4.19
N VAL A 241 17.48 17.06 -5.13
CA VAL A 241 16.63 18.10 -5.76
C VAL A 241 15.72 18.77 -4.73
N LYS A 242 15.03 17.98 -3.91
CA LYS A 242 14.07 18.46 -2.90
C LYS A 242 14.72 19.42 -1.89
N PHE A 243 15.91 19.08 -1.41
CA PHE A 243 16.59 19.87 -0.37
C PHE A 243 17.67 20.81 -0.92
N GLY A 244 17.77 20.95 -2.25
CA GLY A 244 18.72 21.87 -2.90
C GLY A 244 20.17 21.50 -2.70
N LEU A 245 20.47 20.22 -2.44
CA LEU A 245 21.82 19.71 -2.28
C LEU A 245 22.51 19.48 -3.63
N LYS A 246 23.84 19.49 -3.62
CA LYS A 246 24.68 19.08 -4.73
C LYS A 246 25.04 17.61 -4.59
N LYS A 247 24.93 16.85 -5.68
CA LYS A 247 25.48 15.51 -5.78
C LYS A 247 27.00 15.62 -6.00
N LEU A 248 27.80 15.18 -5.03
CA LEU A 248 29.25 15.12 -5.11
C LEU A 248 29.68 13.90 -5.92
N GLU A 249 29.06 12.75 -5.65
CA GLU A 249 29.32 11.51 -6.39
C GLU A 249 28.04 10.71 -6.50
N ALA A 250 27.84 10.06 -7.65
CA ALA A 250 26.67 9.26 -7.96
C ALA A 250 26.98 7.77 -7.83
N HIS A 251 25.94 6.95 -7.55
CA HIS A 251 26.02 5.49 -7.54
C HIS A 251 27.12 4.94 -6.63
N ILE A 252 27.14 5.40 -5.37
CA ILE A 252 28.16 5.01 -4.39
C ILE A 252 27.85 3.70 -3.65
N ASN A 253 26.67 3.09 -3.90
CA ASN A 253 26.31 1.79 -3.37
C ASN A 253 27.09 0.66 -4.04
N GLU A 254 27.44 -0.38 -3.25
CA GLU A 254 28.26 -1.53 -3.69
C GLU A 254 27.60 -2.38 -4.78
N SER A 255 26.28 -2.43 -4.80
CA SER A 255 25.51 -3.23 -5.76
C SER A 255 24.64 -2.34 -6.64
N ASN A 256 24.74 -2.53 -7.95
CA ASN A 256 23.88 -1.87 -8.93
C ASN A 256 22.47 -2.52 -9.02
N ASN A 257 22.26 -3.63 -8.31
CA ASN A 257 21.01 -4.42 -8.37
C ASN A 257 20.14 -4.21 -7.11
N ASN A 258 20.37 -3.12 -6.35
CA ASN A 258 19.54 -2.82 -5.20
C ASN A 258 18.17 -2.30 -5.68
N THR A 259 17.16 -3.12 -5.50
CA THR A 259 15.78 -2.84 -5.93
C THR A 259 14.83 -3.10 -4.77
N THR A 260 13.88 -2.22 -4.59
CA THR A 260 12.78 -2.41 -3.65
C THR A 260 11.49 -2.62 -4.44
N ARG A 261 10.80 -3.70 -4.15
CA ARG A 261 9.47 -4.02 -4.70
C ARG A 261 8.42 -3.36 -3.83
N PHE A 262 7.60 -2.53 -4.45
CA PHE A 262 6.49 -1.84 -3.82
C PHE A 262 5.17 -2.42 -4.33
N ALA A 263 4.23 -2.68 -3.42
CA ALA A 263 2.87 -3.05 -3.77
C ALA A 263 1.92 -1.87 -3.55
N VAL A 264 0.97 -1.71 -4.46
CA VAL A 264 -0.14 -0.76 -4.35
C VAL A 264 -1.34 -1.47 -3.76
N PHE A 265 -1.77 -1.01 -2.59
CA PHE A 265 -2.96 -1.54 -1.90
C PHE A 265 -4.13 -0.57 -2.03
N SER A 266 -5.35 -1.11 -2.20
CA SER A 266 -6.60 -0.35 -2.20
C SER A 266 -7.78 -1.16 -1.65
N ARG A 267 -8.90 -0.49 -1.37
CA ARG A 267 -10.11 -1.12 -0.80
C ARG A 267 -10.78 -2.13 -1.72
N SER A 268 -10.64 -1.98 -3.03
CA SER A 268 -11.21 -2.90 -4.01
C SER A 268 -10.12 -3.55 -4.85
N ALA A 269 -10.30 -4.81 -5.17
CA ALA A 269 -9.49 -5.46 -6.19
C ALA A 269 -9.73 -4.80 -7.56
N LYS A 270 -8.68 -4.69 -8.37
CA LYS A 270 -8.84 -4.28 -9.76
C LYS A 270 -9.69 -5.32 -10.50
N THR A 271 -10.37 -4.89 -11.55
CA THR A 271 -11.06 -5.81 -12.44
C THR A 271 -10.06 -6.79 -13.07
N PRO A 272 -10.29 -8.11 -12.99
CA PRO A 272 -9.42 -9.09 -13.62
C PRO A 272 -9.20 -8.82 -15.11
N SER A 273 -7.97 -8.95 -15.57
CA SER A 273 -7.57 -8.77 -16.98
C SER A 273 -7.04 -10.08 -17.55
N ALA A 274 -7.25 -10.30 -18.84
CA ALA A 274 -6.62 -11.40 -19.56
C ALA A 274 -5.08 -11.27 -19.61
N ALA A 275 -4.57 -10.05 -19.44
CA ALA A 275 -3.14 -9.75 -19.40
C ALA A 275 -2.50 -10.03 -18.02
N ASP A 276 -3.30 -10.31 -16.98
CA ASP A 276 -2.76 -10.64 -15.67
C ASP A 276 -1.94 -11.94 -15.75
N SER A 277 -0.67 -11.86 -15.40
CA SER A 277 0.30 -12.94 -15.50
C SER A 277 0.97 -13.29 -14.17
N ASN A 278 0.63 -12.57 -13.12
CA ASN A 278 1.11 -12.82 -11.76
C ASN A 278 -0.02 -12.67 -10.77
N PHE A 279 0.10 -13.35 -9.64
CA PHE A 279 -0.85 -13.22 -8.53
C PHE A 279 -0.15 -13.31 -7.17
N ILE A 280 -0.80 -12.77 -6.17
CA ILE A 280 -0.41 -12.91 -4.77
C ILE A 280 -1.59 -13.48 -4.01
N MET A 281 -1.35 -14.53 -3.23
CA MET A 281 -2.36 -15.13 -2.36
C MET A 281 -1.80 -15.42 -0.98
N LEU A 282 -2.70 -15.48 -0.01
CA LEU A 282 -2.45 -15.90 1.36
C LEU A 282 -3.25 -17.15 1.64
N PHE A 283 -2.67 -18.08 2.36
CA PHE A 283 -3.39 -19.27 2.81
C PHE A 283 -2.84 -19.79 4.14
N THR A 284 -3.66 -20.58 4.84
CA THR A 284 -3.27 -21.32 6.02
C THR A 284 -3.56 -22.80 5.79
N VAL A 285 -2.75 -23.66 6.36
CA VAL A 285 -2.96 -25.12 6.35
C VAL A 285 -2.98 -25.65 7.77
N THR A 286 -3.53 -26.84 7.97
CA THR A 286 -3.41 -27.54 9.25
C THR A 286 -1.92 -27.82 9.54
N ASN A 287 -1.52 -27.69 10.80
CA ASN A 287 -0.12 -27.95 11.21
C ASN A 287 0.13 -29.46 11.35
N GLU A 288 0.08 -30.16 10.22
CA GLU A 288 0.26 -31.59 10.10
C GLU A 288 1.30 -31.93 9.01
N ALA A 289 1.94 -33.09 9.17
CA ALA A 289 2.93 -33.54 8.19
C ALA A 289 2.33 -33.65 6.78
N GLY A 290 2.95 -32.97 5.82
CA GLY A 290 2.56 -32.97 4.42
C GLY A 290 1.45 -31.97 4.02
N SER A 291 0.81 -31.25 4.95
CA SER A 291 -0.27 -30.32 4.62
C SER A 291 0.18 -29.20 3.68
N LEU A 292 1.31 -28.56 3.96
CA LEU A 292 1.90 -27.56 3.05
C LEU A 292 2.30 -28.17 1.71
N GLY A 293 2.90 -29.37 1.72
CA GLY A 293 3.30 -30.08 0.51
C GLY A 293 2.12 -30.34 -0.43
N LYS A 294 0.96 -30.75 0.12
CA LYS A 294 -0.27 -30.93 -0.67
C LYS A 294 -0.74 -29.62 -1.31
N ALA A 295 -0.71 -28.51 -0.59
CA ALA A 295 -1.11 -27.22 -1.14
C ALA A 295 -0.18 -26.79 -2.30
N ILE A 296 1.15 -26.95 -2.14
CA ILE A 296 2.12 -26.66 -3.20
C ILE A 296 1.92 -27.57 -4.41
N SER A 297 1.67 -28.88 -4.21
CA SER A 297 1.41 -29.83 -5.30
C SER A 297 0.19 -29.41 -6.12
N ILE A 298 -0.90 -29.00 -5.49
CA ILE A 298 -2.11 -28.52 -6.19
C ILE A 298 -1.76 -27.33 -7.10
N ILE A 299 -0.95 -26.39 -6.62
CA ILE A 299 -0.55 -25.22 -7.41
C ILE A 299 0.22 -25.65 -8.66
N GLY A 300 1.24 -26.52 -8.49
CA GLY A 300 2.06 -27.03 -9.58
C GLY A 300 1.27 -27.90 -10.57
N GLU A 301 0.40 -28.80 -10.11
CA GLU A 301 -0.43 -29.69 -10.93
C GLU A 301 -1.44 -28.92 -11.81
N ASN A 302 -1.86 -27.73 -11.38
CA ASN A 302 -2.68 -26.82 -12.17
C ASN A 302 -1.86 -25.89 -13.10
N GLY A 303 -0.53 -26.11 -13.19
CA GLY A 303 0.35 -25.40 -14.13
C GLY A 303 0.83 -24.03 -13.66
N PHE A 304 0.72 -23.71 -12.37
CA PHE A 304 1.21 -22.45 -11.83
C PHE A 304 2.60 -22.60 -11.20
N ASN A 305 3.51 -21.69 -11.55
CA ASN A 305 4.83 -21.60 -10.95
C ASN A 305 4.82 -20.66 -9.74
N LEU A 306 5.37 -21.11 -8.60
CA LEU A 306 5.58 -20.26 -7.43
C LEU A 306 6.91 -19.53 -7.53
N ARG A 307 6.89 -18.20 -7.52
CA ARG A 307 8.07 -17.34 -7.47
C ARG A 307 8.57 -17.12 -6.04
N ALA A 308 7.63 -17.02 -5.10
CA ALA A 308 7.94 -16.88 -3.69
C ALA A 308 6.93 -17.62 -2.83
N LEU A 309 7.42 -18.20 -1.75
CA LEU A 309 6.62 -18.80 -0.70
C LEU A 309 7.25 -18.45 0.66
N LYS A 310 6.52 -17.73 1.49
CA LYS A 310 7.02 -17.20 2.76
C LYS A 310 6.05 -17.57 3.87
N SER A 311 6.57 -18.07 4.99
CA SER A 311 5.76 -18.43 6.16
C SER A 311 5.92 -17.39 7.26
N ARG A 312 4.81 -17.01 7.90
CA ARG A 312 4.80 -16.09 9.04
C ARG A 312 3.82 -16.55 10.11
N PRO A 313 4.10 -16.29 11.42
CA PRO A 313 3.18 -16.66 12.48
C PRO A 313 1.89 -15.82 12.40
N THR A 314 0.74 -16.46 12.66
CA THR A 314 -0.57 -15.77 12.66
C THR A 314 -0.78 -14.87 13.87
N LYS A 315 0.04 -15.02 14.92
CA LYS A 315 -0.07 -14.28 16.21
C LYS A 315 -1.36 -14.53 17.00
N GLU A 316 -2.37 -15.11 16.39
CA GLU A 316 -3.66 -15.46 17.05
C GLU A 316 -3.58 -16.81 17.77
N LEU A 317 -2.92 -17.77 17.17
CA LEU A 317 -2.71 -19.11 17.73
C LEU A 317 -1.22 -19.41 17.81
N ILE A 318 -0.78 -19.96 18.94
CA ILE A 318 0.62 -20.37 19.15
C ILE A 318 0.97 -21.46 18.12
N TRP A 319 2.08 -21.27 17.40
CA TRP A 319 2.60 -22.18 16.38
C TRP A 319 1.69 -22.37 15.14
N SER A 320 0.80 -21.42 14.86
CA SER A 320 0.06 -21.34 13.61
C SER A 320 0.71 -20.36 12.65
N TYR A 321 0.73 -20.73 11.37
CA TYR A 321 1.41 -19.98 10.33
C TYR A 321 0.45 -19.69 9.17
N TYR A 322 0.59 -18.51 8.59
CA TYR A 322 0.08 -18.24 7.26
C TYR A 322 1.22 -18.27 6.23
N PHE A 323 0.85 -18.54 5.01
CA PHE A 323 1.75 -18.57 3.87
C PHE A 323 1.38 -17.45 2.92
N TYR A 324 2.39 -16.63 2.58
CA TYR A 324 2.33 -15.66 1.50
C TYR A 324 2.95 -16.32 0.27
N ALA A 325 2.19 -16.40 -0.82
CA ALA A 325 2.62 -17.03 -2.06
C ALA A 325 2.48 -16.04 -3.22
N GLU A 326 3.54 -15.91 -4.00
CA GLU A 326 3.52 -15.25 -5.31
C GLU A 326 3.63 -16.29 -6.39
N GLY A 327 2.74 -16.23 -7.37
CA GLY A 327 2.73 -17.17 -8.50
C GLY A 327 2.65 -16.48 -9.85
N GLU A 328 3.13 -17.19 -10.85
CA GLU A 328 3.03 -16.84 -12.27
C GLU A 328 1.82 -17.53 -12.89
N GLY A 329 1.11 -16.78 -13.73
CA GLY A 329 -0.08 -17.24 -14.43
C GLY A 329 -1.31 -16.39 -14.09
N ASN A 330 -2.35 -16.54 -14.91
CA ASN A 330 -3.64 -15.85 -14.69
C ASN A 330 -4.53 -16.66 -13.74
N ILE A 331 -4.60 -16.21 -12.48
CA ILE A 331 -5.39 -16.87 -11.43
C ILE A 331 -6.90 -16.86 -11.72
N HIS A 332 -7.37 -15.98 -12.62
CA HIS A 332 -8.77 -15.87 -13.04
C HIS A 332 -9.13 -16.76 -14.23
N SER A 333 -8.13 -17.46 -14.83
CA SER A 333 -8.36 -18.48 -15.86
C SER A 333 -9.14 -19.68 -15.31
N GLU A 334 -9.61 -20.55 -16.19
CA GLU A 334 -10.30 -21.80 -15.76
C GLU A 334 -9.36 -22.68 -14.89
N ALA A 335 -8.07 -22.75 -15.26
CA ALA A 335 -7.08 -23.46 -14.45
C ALA A 335 -6.88 -22.80 -13.06
N GLY A 336 -6.87 -21.47 -12.99
CA GLY A 336 -6.77 -20.73 -11.73
C GLY A 336 -8.00 -20.92 -10.84
N LYS A 337 -9.19 -20.87 -11.41
CA LYS A 337 -10.44 -21.16 -10.67
C LYS A 337 -10.46 -22.59 -10.12
N LYS A 338 -10.03 -23.57 -10.93
CA LYS A 338 -9.89 -24.97 -10.50
C LYS A 338 -8.88 -25.09 -9.36
N MET A 339 -7.68 -24.51 -9.49
CA MET A 339 -6.66 -24.49 -8.45
C MET A 339 -7.20 -23.93 -7.14
N ILE A 340 -7.86 -22.78 -7.18
CA ILE A 340 -8.45 -22.16 -5.97
C ILE A 340 -9.53 -23.04 -5.35
N SER A 341 -10.35 -23.74 -6.15
CA SER A 341 -11.35 -24.67 -5.65
C SER A 341 -10.71 -25.85 -4.92
N GLU A 342 -9.67 -26.47 -5.50
CA GLU A 342 -8.95 -27.58 -4.90
C GLU A 342 -8.18 -27.16 -3.64
N LEU A 343 -7.57 -25.98 -3.64
CA LEU A 343 -6.92 -25.43 -2.45
C LEU A 343 -7.90 -25.19 -1.29
N LYS A 344 -9.12 -24.73 -1.56
CA LYS A 344 -10.16 -24.53 -0.53
C LYS A 344 -10.52 -25.81 0.22
N GLU A 345 -10.31 -26.98 -0.37
CA GLU A 345 -10.53 -28.27 0.28
C GLU A 345 -9.40 -28.67 1.25
N LYS A 346 -8.21 -28.10 1.07
CA LYS A 346 -6.98 -28.47 1.80
C LYS A 346 -6.46 -27.35 2.69
N CYS A 347 -6.84 -26.10 2.44
CA CYS A 347 -6.44 -24.93 3.21
C CYS A 347 -7.58 -24.50 4.14
N SER A 348 -7.23 -24.11 5.37
CA SER A 348 -8.22 -23.65 6.35
C SER A 348 -8.73 -22.24 6.01
N ASN A 349 -7.87 -21.43 5.39
CA ASN A 349 -8.22 -20.11 4.87
C ASN A 349 -7.42 -19.87 3.59
N ILE A 350 -8.02 -19.20 2.62
CA ILE A 350 -7.36 -18.77 1.39
C ILE A 350 -7.92 -17.42 0.94
N ARG A 351 -7.03 -16.49 0.63
CA ARG A 351 -7.38 -15.17 0.13
C ARG A 351 -6.45 -14.79 -1.02
N VAL A 352 -7.01 -14.53 -2.19
CA VAL A 352 -6.29 -13.89 -3.29
C VAL A 352 -6.22 -12.42 -2.97
N LEU A 353 -5.00 -11.91 -2.75
CA LEU A 353 -4.76 -10.49 -2.48
C LEU A 353 -4.89 -9.66 -3.74
N GLY A 354 -4.49 -10.22 -4.88
CA GLY A 354 -4.60 -9.54 -6.16
C GLY A 354 -3.91 -10.29 -7.29
N SER A 355 -4.18 -9.82 -8.50
CA SER A 355 -3.49 -10.23 -9.73
C SER A 355 -3.00 -8.98 -10.47
N TYR A 356 -1.91 -9.10 -11.21
CA TYR A 356 -1.31 -8.00 -11.96
C TYR A 356 -0.58 -8.55 -13.20
N GLU A 357 -0.32 -7.67 -14.16
CA GLU A 357 0.27 -8.09 -15.46
C GLU A 357 1.72 -8.55 -15.26
N LYS A 358 2.62 -7.66 -14.97
CA LYS A 358 4.03 -7.91 -14.70
C LYS A 358 4.53 -6.80 -13.80
N GLU A 359 5.59 -7.07 -13.04
CA GLU A 359 6.27 -5.99 -12.32
C GLU A 359 6.76 -4.95 -13.32
N ILE A 360 6.52 -3.68 -12.98
CA ILE A 360 6.98 -2.55 -13.78
C ILE A 360 8.21 -1.98 -13.08
N ALA A 361 9.35 -2.02 -13.76
CA ALA A 361 10.57 -1.34 -13.33
C ALA A 361 10.43 0.17 -13.62
N LEU A 362 10.64 1.02 -12.60
CA LEU A 362 10.44 2.46 -12.66
C LEU A 362 11.75 3.24 -12.34
#